data_0b69d547b75f11a39efbceb1a8bd0cbb
#
_entry.id   0b69d547b75f11a39efbceb1a8bd0cbb
#
_cell.length_a   1.000
_cell.length_b   1.000
_cell.length_c   1.000
_cell.angle_alpha   90.00
_cell.angle_beta   90.00
_cell.angle_gamma   90.00
#
_symmetry.space_group_name_H-M   'P 1'
#
loop_
_entity.id
_entity.type
_entity.pdbx_description
1 polymer ?
#
loop_
_entity_poly.entity_id
_entity_poly.type
_entity_poly.pdbx_seq_one_letter_code
_entity_poly.pdbx_strand_id
1 'polypeptide(L)'
;MSDKFQAVVIGGGPGGYVCAIRLAQLGLKTACIESRGSLGGTCLNVGCIPSKNLLNISENYHKAQNFSKLGIEVGEVKLNLQKMMQNKDKAVTILTKGVEFLFKKNKVTYFKGTGSFKSANKISILDDQKKETIIEADKTVISTGSVPVALPGMEFDEKIIVSSTGALTLQSVPKKMVVVGGGYIGLEMGSVWSRLGAEVHVVEFLDHITPGMDREISSEFMKILKKQGINFHMQTKVEGITKNNNGASVSTSDKDGKKINFDCDVVLISVGRKPNTNNLNLEAIGVELDEKKRIITNKSFQTNVSNVYAIGDVIDGPMLAHKAEDEGIAVAENIAGQSGHVNYDIIPGVVYTTPEVASVGKTEEQLKEANIKYKIGKFSFMANSRAKAIDEAEGFVKILADEKTDRVLGAHIIGPHAGELIGEIGVAMEFGASAEDIARTCHAHPTFSEAVKEAALSVDKRAIHS
;
A
#
# COMPACT_ATOMS: atom_id res chain seq x y z
N MET A 1 -21.25 33.37 -14.79
CA MET A 1 -19.81 33.23 -15.12
C MET A 1 -19.33 31.96 -14.47
N SER A 2 -18.62 31.09 -15.19
CA SER A 2 -18.00 29.88 -14.60
C SER A 2 -16.92 30.32 -13.62
N ASP A 3 -16.82 29.60 -12.47
CA ASP A 3 -15.73 29.83 -11.52
C ASP A 3 -14.40 29.45 -12.18
N LYS A 4 -13.44 30.35 -12.19
CA LYS A 4 -12.10 30.11 -12.73
C LYS A 4 -11.08 29.85 -11.62
N PHE A 5 -10.28 28.80 -11.81
CA PHE A 5 -9.18 28.37 -10.94
C PHE A 5 -7.87 28.33 -11.72
N GLN A 6 -6.76 28.63 -11.04
CA GLN A 6 -5.42 28.49 -11.62
C GLN A 6 -5.02 27.00 -11.67
N ALA A 7 -5.47 26.22 -10.70
CA ALA A 7 -5.26 24.78 -10.70
C ALA A 7 -6.50 24.02 -10.20
N VAL A 8 -6.81 22.90 -10.85
CA VAL A 8 -7.87 21.98 -10.43
C VAL A 8 -7.29 20.58 -10.30
N VAL A 9 -7.57 19.90 -9.19
CA VAL A 9 -7.17 18.53 -8.96
C VAL A 9 -8.42 17.64 -9.03
N ILE A 10 -8.41 16.61 -9.88
CA ILE A 10 -9.49 15.64 -10.00
C ILE A 10 -9.09 14.36 -9.24
N GLY A 11 -9.76 14.14 -8.11
CA GLY A 11 -9.47 13.07 -7.14
C GLY A 11 -8.86 13.62 -5.85
N GLY A 12 -9.51 13.37 -4.71
CA GLY A 12 -9.10 13.82 -3.38
C GLY A 12 -8.38 12.74 -2.55
N GLY A 13 -7.75 11.76 -3.23
CA GLY A 13 -6.88 10.75 -2.61
C GLY A 13 -5.55 11.33 -2.11
N PRO A 14 -4.61 10.48 -1.59
CA PRO A 14 -3.33 10.94 -1.05
C PRO A 14 -2.59 11.90 -1.98
N GLY A 15 -2.32 11.53 -3.21
CA GLY A 15 -1.68 12.43 -4.17
C GLY A 15 -2.49 13.69 -4.45
N GLY A 16 -3.82 13.56 -4.56
CA GLY A 16 -4.68 14.70 -4.91
C GLY A 16 -4.83 15.72 -3.80
N TYR A 17 -5.09 15.29 -2.55
CA TYR A 17 -5.24 16.27 -1.48
C TYR A 17 -3.90 16.94 -1.13
N VAL A 18 -2.78 16.22 -1.18
CA VAL A 18 -1.45 16.78 -0.96
C VAL A 18 -1.11 17.78 -2.08
N CYS A 19 -1.34 17.42 -3.34
CA CYS A 19 -1.14 18.29 -4.49
C CYS A 19 -1.97 19.58 -4.37
N ALA A 20 -3.27 19.47 -4.05
CA ALA A 20 -4.15 20.62 -3.92
C ALA A 20 -3.71 21.58 -2.79
N ILE A 21 -3.29 21.03 -1.64
CA ILE A 21 -2.76 21.83 -0.54
C ILE A 21 -1.45 22.51 -0.95
N ARG A 22 -0.53 21.78 -1.59
CA ARG A 22 0.76 22.34 -2.00
C ARG A 22 0.61 23.44 -3.05
N LEU A 23 -0.27 23.26 -4.05
CA LEU A 23 -0.62 24.29 -5.03
C LEU A 23 -1.13 25.57 -4.35
N ALA A 24 -2.05 25.42 -3.38
CA ALA A 24 -2.58 26.55 -2.62
C ALA A 24 -1.50 27.25 -1.76
N GLN A 25 -0.58 26.50 -1.13
CA GLN A 25 0.57 27.04 -0.40
C GLN A 25 1.53 27.83 -1.30
N LEU A 26 1.61 27.43 -2.58
CA LEU A 26 2.40 28.14 -3.60
C LEU A 26 1.66 29.34 -4.19
N GLY A 27 0.49 29.69 -3.65
CA GLY A 27 -0.28 30.89 -3.99
C GLY A 27 -1.29 30.75 -5.13
N LEU A 28 -1.51 29.53 -5.65
CA LEU A 28 -2.47 29.31 -6.72
C LEU A 28 -3.90 29.18 -6.17
N LYS A 29 -4.88 29.81 -6.82
CA LYS A 29 -6.32 29.59 -6.55
C LYS A 29 -6.67 28.19 -6.99
N THR A 30 -6.85 27.28 -6.02
CA THR A 30 -6.93 25.83 -6.24
C THR A 30 -8.30 25.27 -5.88
N ALA A 31 -8.79 24.33 -6.70
CA ALA A 31 -9.94 23.50 -6.38
C ALA A 31 -9.57 21.99 -6.42
N CYS A 32 -10.29 21.18 -5.64
CA CYS A 32 -10.22 19.73 -5.69
C CYS A 32 -11.63 19.14 -5.84
N ILE A 33 -11.76 18.15 -6.73
CA ILE A 33 -13.03 17.47 -7.03
C ILE A 33 -12.90 16.03 -6.51
N GLU A 34 -13.83 15.57 -5.66
CA GLU A 34 -13.83 14.19 -5.14
C GLU A 34 -15.23 13.57 -5.25
N SER A 35 -15.29 12.42 -5.91
CA SER A 35 -16.54 11.71 -6.21
C SER A 35 -17.10 10.90 -5.04
N ARG A 36 -16.27 10.44 -4.12
CA ARG A 36 -16.68 9.63 -2.95
C ARG A 36 -17.46 10.42 -1.90
N GLY A 37 -17.46 11.75 -1.98
CA GLY A 37 -18.11 12.61 -0.97
C GLY A 37 -17.29 12.85 0.30
N SER A 38 -16.18 12.13 0.50
CA SER A 38 -15.19 12.34 1.58
C SER A 38 -13.77 12.33 1.02
N LEU A 39 -12.91 13.22 1.51
CA LEU A 39 -11.52 13.31 1.11
C LEU A 39 -10.68 12.14 1.64
N GLY A 40 -9.47 11.95 1.09
CA GLY A 40 -8.53 10.89 1.47
C GLY A 40 -8.56 9.66 0.56
N GLY A 41 -9.45 9.63 -0.44
CA GLY A 41 -9.52 8.60 -1.48
C GLY A 41 -9.62 7.17 -0.93
N THR A 42 -9.08 6.21 -1.68
CA THR A 42 -9.06 4.80 -1.27
C THR A 42 -8.30 4.60 0.04
N CYS A 43 -7.12 5.22 0.20
CA CYS A 43 -6.25 5.00 1.35
C CYS A 43 -6.96 5.27 2.69
N LEU A 44 -7.54 6.45 2.88
CA LEU A 44 -8.17 6.81 4.15
C LEU A 44 -9.52 6.14 4.36
N ASN A 45 -10.30 5.94 3.30
CA ASN A 45 -11.68 5.49 3.42
C ASN A 45 -11.85 3.97 3.40
N VAL A 46 -11.16 3.27 2.49
CA VAL A 46 -11.38 1.84 2.22
C VAL A 46 -10.07 1.08 1.91
N GLY A 47 -8.95 1.54 2.42
CA GLY A 47 -7.62 0.97 2.15
C GLY A 47 -6.71 0.97 3.36
N CYS A 48 -5.64 1.79 3.32
CA CYS A 48 -4.55 1.77 4.29
C CYS A 48 -5.03 1.95 5.73
N ILE A 49 -5.81 3.00 6.01
CA ILE A 49 -6.20 3.34 7.38
C ILE A 49 -7.12 2.29 8.00
N PRO A 50 -8.25 1.91 7.37
CA PRO A 50 -9.09 0.87 7.96
C PRO A 50 -8.36 -0.48 8.07
N SER A 51 -7.47 -0.85 7.15
CA SER A 51 -6.70 -2.10 7.25
C SER A 51 -5.71 -2.07 8.41
N LYS A 52 -4.96 -0.98 8.61
CA LYS A 52 -4.01 -0.85 9.73
C LYS A 52 -4.70 -0.80 11.08
N ASN A 53 -5.88 -0.19 11.14
CA ASN A 53 -6.71 -0.23 12.36
C ASN A 53 -7.15 -1.67 12.69
N LEU A 54 -7.66 -2.43 11.71
CA LEU A 54 -8.06 -3.81 11.92
C LEU A 54 -6.87 -4.73 12.24
N LEU A 55 -5.71 -4.53 11.57
CA LEU A 55 -4.47 -5.26 11.88
C LEU A 55 -4.07 -5.05 13.34
N ASN A 56 -4.03 -3.80 13.80
CA ASN A 56 -3.68 -3.47 15.18
C ASN A 56 -4.67 -4.07 16.19
N ILE A 57 -5.99 -3.96 15.95
CA ILE A 57 -6.99 -4.48 16.89
C ILE A 57 -6.96 -6.01 16.90
N SER A 58 -6.85 -6.67 15.75
CA SER A 58 -6.77 -8.14 15.67
C SER A 58 -5.50 -8.68 16.33
N GLU A 59 -4.39 -7.95 16.23
CA GLU A 59 -3.14 -8.29 16.92
C GLU A 59 -3.30 -8.17 18.43
N ASN A 60 -3.90 -7.07 18.92
CA ASN A 60 -4.18 -6.91 20.35
C ASN A 60 -5.12 -7.99 20.88
N TYR A 61 -6.13 -8.39 20.09
CA TYR A 61 -7.02 -9.50 20.45
C TYR A 61 -6.25 -10.82 20.58
N HIS A 62 -5.37 -11.11 19.61
CA HIS A 62 -4.52 -12.30 19.65
C HIS A 62 -3.52 -12.26 20.84
N LYS A 63 -2.87 -11.11 21.08
CA LYS A 63 -1.98 -10.91 22.25
C LYS A 63 -2.71 -11.13 23.57
N ALA A 64 -3.92 -10.57 23.71
CA ALA A 64 -4.72 -10.70 24.93
C ALA A 64 -5.06 -12.18 25.27
N GLN A 65 -5.31 -13.02 24.27
CA GLN A 65 -5.53 -14.46 24.46
C GLN A 65 -4.28 -15.22 24.97
N ASN A 66 -3.09 -14.62 24.82
CA ASN A 66 -1.80 -15.19 25.19
C ASN A 66 -1.14 -14.49 26.39
N PHE A 67 -1.80 -13.55 27.07
CA PHE A 67 -1.24 -12.77 28.18
C PHE A 67 -0.80 -13.63 29.37
N SER A 68 -1.42 -14.80 29.58
CA SER A 68 -0.99 -15.74 30.62
C SER A 68 0.47 -16.21 30.45
N LYS A 69 0.99 -16.27 29.24
CA LYS A 69 2.41 -16.59 28.97
C LYS A 69 3.36 -15.50 29.49
N LEU A 70 2.86 -14.27 29.65
CA LEU A 70 3.61 -13.12 30.18
C LEU A 70 3.40 -12.94 31.69
N GLY A 71 2.67 -13.87 32.36
CA GLY A 71 2.32 -13.75 33.77
C GLY A 71 1.18 -12.76 34.05
N ILE A 72 0.40 -12.37 33.02
CA ILE A 72 -0.73 -11.49 33.16
C ILE A 72 -2.02 -12.32 33.06
N GLU A 73 -2.73 -12.46 34.17
CA GLU A 73 -3.99 -13.18 34.21
C GLU A 73 -5.15 -12.27 33.75
N VAL A 74 -5.86 -12.71 32.74
CA VAL A 74 -7.07 -12.05 32.23
C VAL A 74 -8.22 -13.05 32.26
N GLY A 75 -9.44 -12.57 32.44
CA GLY A 75 -10.64 -13.39 32.27
C GLY A 75 -10.85 -13.81 30.81
N GLU A 76 -12.03 -14.34 30.49
CA GLU A 76 -12.36 -14.74 29.12
C GLU A 76 -12.27 -13.56 28.13
N VAL A 77 -11.42 -13.64 27.14
CA VAL A 77 -11.25 -12.63 26.10
C VAL A 77 -12.25 -12.88 24.98
N LYS A 78 -13.22 -11.98 24.82
CA LYS A 78 -14.27 -12.08 23.80
C LYS A 78 -14.15 -11.00 22.75
N LEU A 79 -14.30 -11.36 21.47
CA LEU A 79 -14.39 -10.42 20.37
C LEU A 79 -15.78 -9.78 20.31
N ASN A 80 -15.84 -8.45 20.29
CA ASN A 80 -17.01 -7.69 19.85
C ASN A 80 -16.74 -7.08 18.49
N LEU A 81 -17.05 -7.81 17.42
CA LEU A 81 -16.74 -7.39 16.05
C LEU A 81 -17.42 -6.06 15.69
N GLN A 82 -18.67 -5.83 16.12
CA GLN A 82 -19.37 -4.58 15.84
C GLN A 82 -18.62 -3.38 16.42
N LYS A 83 -18.15 -3.48 17.68
CA LYS A 83 -17.38 -2.41 18.32
C LYS A 83 -15.99 -2.23 17.66
N MET A 84 -15.37 -3.32 17.21
CA MET A 84 -14.14 -3.27 16.44
C MET A 84 -14.32 -2.49 15.13
N MET A 85 -15.38 -2.78 14.37
CA MET A 85 -15.73 -2.05 13.16
C MET A 85 -16.03 -0.57 13.41
N GLN A 86 -16.77 -0.25 14.51
CA GLN A 86 -17.00 1.14 14.91
C GLN A 86 -15.69 1.90 15.21
N ASN A 87 -14.70 1.27 15.84
CA ASN A 87 -13.39 1.87 16.08
C ASN A 87 -12.67 2.17 14.76
N LYS A 88 -12.71 1.24 13.81
CA LYS A 88 -12.18 1.44 12.46
C LYS A 88 -12.85 2.64 11.77
N ASP A 89 -14.17 2.71 11.77
CA ASP A 89 -14.94 3.79 11.14
C ASP A 89 -14.68 5.15 11.81
N LYS A 90 -14.48 5.14 13.13
CA LYS A 90 -14.07 6.35 13.88
C LYS A 90 -12.71 6.85 13.42
N ALA A 91 -11.71 5.97 13.25
CA ALA A 91 -10.38 6.35 12.75
C ALA A 91 -10.47 6.96 11.34
N VAL A 92 -11.22 6.34 10.44
CA VAL A 92 -11.49 6.86 9.09
C VAL A 92 -12.12 8.25 9.17
N THR A 93 -13.16 8.42 9.99
CA THR A 93 -13.89 9.70 10.14
C THR A 93 -12.99 10.81 10.65
N ILE A 94 -12.13 10.54 11.63
CA ILE A 94 -11.21 11.52 12.20
C ILE A 94 -10.25 12.02 11.12
N LEU A 95 -9.66 11.12 10.34
CA LEU A 95 -8.65 11.47 9.33
C LEU A 95 -9.26 12.17 8.12
N THR A 96 -10.40 11.71 7.61
CA THR A 96 -11.08 12.37 6.49
C THR A 96 -11.54 13.78 6.83
N LYS A 97 -12.08 14.01 8.05
CA LYS A 97 -12.38 15.35 8.56
C LYS A 97 -11.12 16.20 8.75
N GLY A 98 -9.99 15.57 9.12
CA GLY A 98 -8.69 16.23 9.19
C GLY A 98 -8.28 16.83 7.85
N VAL A 99 -8.44 16.07 6.76
CA VAL A 99 -8.14 16.57 5.40
C VAL A 99 -9.09 17.71 5.00
N GLU A 100 -10.40 17.62 5.34
CA GLU A 100 -11.35 18.73 5.10
C GLU A 100 -10.93 20.00 5.86
N PHE A 101 -10.45 19.86 7.10
CA PHE A 101 -9.91 20.98 7.87
C PHE A 101 -8.67 21.58 7.19
N LEU A 102 -7.75 20.75 6.70
CA LEU A 102 -6.58 21.22 5.97
C LEU A 102 -6.95 21.96 4.69
N PHE A 103 -7.97 21.55 3.96
CA PHE A 103 -8.49 22.27 2.81
C PHE A 103 -8.98 23.65 3.18
N LYS A 104 -9.79 23.76 4.25
CA LYS A 104 -10.26 25.06 4.76
C LYS A 104 -9.09 25.96 5.18
N LYS A 105 -8.12 25.43 5.91
CA LYS A 105 -6.92 26.15 6.36
C LYS A 105 -6.13 26.72 5.19
N ASN A 106 -5.98 25.94 4.11
CA ASN A 106 -5.21 26.33 2.92
C ASN A 106 -6.07 26.99 1.82
N LYS A 107 -7.37 27.25 2.09
CA LYS A 107 -8.30 27.87 1.14
C LYS A 107 -8.47 27.11 -0.18
N VAL A 108 -8.36 25.77 -0.14
CA VAL A 108 -8.69 24.90 -1.27
C VAL A 108 -10.21 24.78 -1.39
N THR A 109 -10.76 25.08 -2.56
CA THR A 109 -12.19 24.90 -2.83
C THR A 109 -12.48 23.42 -3.07
N TYR A 110 -13.41 22.85 -2.30
CA TYR A 110 -13.76 21.42 -2.39
C TYR A 110 -15.11 21.26 -3.10
N PHE A 111 -15.13 20.52 -4.22
CA PHE A 111 -16.32 20.11 -4.94
C PHE A 111 -16.58 18.61 -4.72
N LYS A 112 -17.77 18.28 -4.23
CA LYS A 112 -18.26 16.90 -4.14
C LYS A 112 -18.95 16.52 -5.45
N GLY A 113 -18.42 15.52 -6.14
CA GLY A 113 -18.96 15.05 -7.40
C GLY A 113 -17.91 14.44 -8.31
N THR A 114 -18.36 13.91 -9.43
CA THR A 114 -17.52 13.29 -10.45
C THR A 114 -17.05 14.34 -11.45
N GLY A 115 -15.73 14.54 -11.54
CA GLY A 115 -15.11 15.44 -12.49
C GLY A 115 -14.85 14.78 -13.84
N SER A 116 -15.14 15.47 -14.95
CA SER A 116 -14.81 15.03 -16.30
C SER A 116 -14.48 16.21 -17.21
N PHE A 117 -13.66 16.00 -18.21
CA PHE A 117 -13.30 17.05 -19.16
C PHE A 117 -14.41 17.35 -20.17
N LYS A 118 -14.76 18.62 -20.34
CA LYS A 118 -15.51 19.15 -21.48
C LYS A 118 -14.57 19.66 -22.57
N SER A 119 -13.43 20.20 -22.15
CA SER A 119 -12.29 20.62 -22.99
C SER A 119 -11.05 20.62 -22.12
N ALA A 120 -9.85 20.85 -22.68
CA ALA A 120 -8.60 20.86 -21.93
C ALA A 120 -8.57 21.85 -20.73
N ASN A 121 -9.40 22.90 -20.77
CA ASN A 121 -9.49 23.92 -19.71
C ASN A 121 -10.89 24.06 -19.09
N LYS A 122 -11.84 23.17 -19.40
CA LYS A 122 -13.19 23.16 -18.81
C LYS A 122 -13.51 21.78 -18.22
N ILE A 123 -13.89 21.78 -16.96
CA ILE A 123 -14.22 20.57 -16.22
C ILE A 123 -15.69 20.62 -15.82
N SER A 124 -16.41 19.57 -16.14
CA SER A 124 -17.76 19.29 -15.67
C SER A 124 -17.67 18.53 -14.35
N ILE A 125 -18.45 18.95 -13.37
CA ILE A 125 -18.61 18.29 -12.08
C ILE A 125 -20.06 17.87 -11.97
N LEU A 126 -20.30 16.56 -11.87
CA LEU A 126 -21.63 15.99 -11.68
C LEU A 126 -21.78 15.56 -10.21
N ASP A 127 -22.68 16.20 -9.46
CA ASP A 127 -22.95 15.86 -8.07
C ASP A 127 -23.89 14.64 -7.94
N ASP A 128 -24.14 14.21 -6.69
CA ASP A 128 -24.99 13.05 -6.38
C ASP A 128 -26.46 13.25 -6.80
N GLN A 129 -26.89 14.51 -6.98
CA GLN A 129 -28.22 14.87 -7.48
C GLN A 129 -28.27 15.02 -9.00
N LYS A 130 -27.19 14.64 -9.70
CA LYS A 130 -26.99 14.78 -11.15
C LYS A 130 -27.02 16.24 -11.64
N LYS A 131 -26.77 17.22 -10.76
CA LYS A 131 -26.60 18.62 -11.12
C LYS A 131 -25.21 18.82 -11.68
N GLU A 132 -25.12 19.41 -12.87
CA GLU A 132 -23.85 19.74 -13.50
C GLU A 132 -23.40 21.14 -13.09
N THR A 133 -22.13 21.25 -12.69
CA THR A 133 -21.42 22.52 -12.52
C THR A 133 -20.20 22.51 -13.43
N ILE A 134 -20.00 23.59 -14.21
CA ILE A 134 -18.82 23.72 -15.08
C ILE A 134 -17.88 24.77 -14.48
N ILE A 135 -16.61 24.40 -14.33
CA ILE A 135 -15.53 25.30 -13.88
C ILE A 135 -14.43 25.39 -14.94
N GLU A 136 -13.66 26.47 -14.89
CA GLU A 136 -12.50 26.67 -15.75
C GLU A 136 -11.20 26.48 -14.97
N ALA A 137 -10.21 25.84 -15.59
CA ALA A 137 -8.90 25.55 -15.02
C ALA A 137 -7.79 25.98 -15.98
N ASP A 138 -6.80 26.72 -15.47
CA ASP A 138 -5.59 27.02 -16.23
C ASP A 138 -4.68 25.76 -16.28
N LYS A 139 -4.64 24.98 -15.21
CA LYS A 139 -3.93 23.69 -15.09
C LYS A 139 -4.83 22.65 -14.42
N THR A 140 -4.77 21.42 -14.86
CA THR A 140 -5.52 20.29 -14.26
C THR A 140 -4.60 19.14 -13.92
N VAL A 141 -4.73 18.59 -12.70
CA VAL A 141 -4.00 17.41 -12.24
C VAL A 141 -4.99 16.26 -12.04
N ILE A 142 -4.79 15.17 -12.75
CA ILE A 142 -5.57 13.92 -12.62
C ILE A 142 -4.94 13.06 -11.55
N SER A 143 -5.69 12.77 -10.47
CA SER A 143 -5.28 11.94 -9.34
C SER A 143 -6.40 11.01 -8.89
N THR A 144 -7.07 10.37 -9.86
CA THR A 144 -8.26 9.54 -9.63
C THR A 144 -7.94 8.13 -9.11
N GLY A 145 -6.64 7.81 -8.97
CA GLY A 145 -6.19 6.60 -8.30
C GLY A 145 -6.46 5.31 -9.09
N SER A 146 -6.80 4.25 -8.37
CA SER A 146 -7.00 2.91 -8.91
C SER A 146 -8.21 2.21 -8.30
N VAL A 147 -8.63 1.13 -8.94
CA VAL A 147 -9.71 0.23 -8.49
C VAL A 147 -9.21 -1.21 -8.43
N PRO A 148 -9.79 -2.08 -7.56
CA PRO A 148 -9.47 -3.51 -7.53
C PRO A 148 -9.73 -4.17 -8.88
N VAL A 149 -8.93 -5.19 -9.21
CA VAL A 149 -9.13 -6.03 -10.39
C VAL A 149 -10.02 -7.22 -10.01
N ALA A 150 -11.16 -7.36 -10.67
CA ALA A 150 -11.93 -8.61 -10.66
C ALA A 150 -11.34 -9.59 -11.68
N LEU A 151 -11.43 -10.89 -11.40
CA LEU A 151 -11.13 -11.93 -12.38
C LEU A 151 -12.33 -12.10 -13.33
N PRO A 152 -12.11 -12.47 -14.61
CA PRO A 152 -13.19 -12.67 -15.55
C PRO A 152 -14.23 -13.68 -15.04
N GLY A 153 -15.52 -13.30 -15.05
CA GLY A 153 -16.62 -14.11 -14.54
C GLY A 153 -16.68 -14.26 -13.01
N MET A 154 -15.92 -13.45 -12.26
CA MET A 154 -15.84 -13.48 -10.79
C MET A 154 -15.98 -12.04 -10.25
N GLU A 155 -17.07 -11.38 -10.61
CA GLU A 155 -17.36 -9.99 -10.23
C GLU A 155 -17.64 -9.88 -8.73
N PHE A 156 -17.22 -8.75 -8.15
CA PHE A 156 -17.46 -8.44 -6.74
C PHE A 156 -18.94 -8.21 -6.47
N ASP A 157 -19.49 -8.90 -5.46
CA ASP A 157 -20.77 -8.56 -4.85
C ASP A 157 -20.60 -7.89 -3.48
N GLU A 158 -19.35 -7.79 -3.01
CA GLU A 158 -18.89 -7.23 -1.73
C GLU A 158 -19.58 -7.89 -0.50
N LYS A 159 -20.03 -9.15 -0.66
CA LYS A 159 -20.64 -9.98 0.38
C LYS A 159 -19.99 -11.36 0.46
N ILE A 160 -20.00 -12.12 -0.64
CA ILE A 160 -19.39 -13.46 -0.75
C ILE A 160 -18.09 -13.36 -1.55
N ILE A 161 -18.14 -12.71 -2.73
CA ILE A 161 -16.95 -12.40 -3.52
C ILE A 161 -16.60 -10.94 -3.27
N VAL A 162 -15.57 -10.73 -2.45
CA VAL A 162 -15.22 -9.40 -1.98
C VAL A 162 -13.91 -8.91 -2.57
N SER A 163 -13.83 -7.60 -2.79
CA SER A 163 -12.56 -6.90 -2.90
C SER A 163 -11.99 -6.59 -1.51
N SER A 164 -10.86 -5.88 -1.45
CA SER A 164 -10.37 -5.34 -0.18
C SER A 164 -11.39 -4.45 0.53
N THR A 165 -12.27 -3.76 -0.23
CA THR A 165 -13.34 -2.92 0.35
C THR A 165 -14.34 -3.76 1.13
N GLY A 166 -14.86 -4.84 0.56
CA GLY A 166 -15.78 -5.75 1.25
C GLY A 166 -15.10 -6.48 2.41
N ALA A 167 -13.85 -6.92 2.24
CA ALA A 167 -13.09 -7.57 3.30
C ALA A 167 -12.88 -6.68 4.55
N LEU A 168 -12.85 -5.36 4.39
CA LEU A 168 -12.77 -4.38 5.48
C LEU A 168 -14.11 -4.11 6.18
N THR A 169 -15.22 -4.69 5.71
CA THR A 169 -16.58 -4.38 6.17
C THR A 169 -17.44 -5.61 6.48
N LEU A 170 -16.84 -6.81 6.54
CA LEU A 170 -17.57 -8.04 6.89
C LEU A 170 -18.29 -7.90 8.23
N GLN A 171 -19.55 -8.36 8.27
CA GLN A 171 -20.41 -8.23 9.44
C GLN A 171 -20.27 -9.39 10.43
N SER A 172 -19.59 -10.45 10.04
CA SER A 172 -19.27 -11.61 10.87
C SER A 172 -17.90 -12.15 10.53
N VAL A 173 -17.25 -12.82 11.47
CA VAL A 173 -16.01 -13.56 11.19
C VAL A 173 -16.38 -14.78 10.35
N PRO A 174 -15.85 -14.93 9.11
CA PRO A 174 -16.11 -16.11 8.32
C PRO A 174 -15.46 -17.35 8.98
N LYS A 175 -16.10 -18.50 8.89
CA LYS A 175 -15.46 -19.75 9.36
C LYS A 175 -14.29 -20.11 8.45
N LYS A 176 -14.49 -19.95 7.14
CA LYS A 176 -13.46 -20.17 6.13
C LYS A 176 -13.40 -19.04 5.11
N MET A 177 -12.21 -18.54 4.86
CA MET A 177 -11.93 -17.52 3.84
C MET A 177 -10.91 -18.04 2.84
N VAL A 178 -11.22 -17.87 1.55
CA VAL A 178 -10.23 -18.07 0.48
C VAL A 178 -9.74 -16.70 0.02
N VAL A 179 -8.42 -16.52 0.04
CA VAL A 179 -7.75 -15.31 -0.46
C VAL A 179 -7.10 -15.66 -1.78
N VAL A 180 -7.55 -15.03 -2.85
CA VAL A 180 -6.98 -15.17 -4.20
C VAL A 180 -5.95 -14.07 -4.41
N GLY A 181 -4.67 -14.46 -4.47
CA GLY A 181 -3.51 -13.59 -4.57
C GLY A 181 -2.74 -13.43 -3.26
N GLY A 182 -1.46 -13.79 -3.28
CA GLY A 182 -0.51 -13.71 -2.17
C GLY A 182 0.24 -12.37 -2.07
N GLY A 183 -0.37 -11.28 -2.55
CA GLY A 183 0.16 -9.92 -2.44
C GLY A 183 -0.14 -9.27 -1.07
N TYR A 184 0.33 -8.05 -0.87
CA TYR A 184 0.24 -7.28 0.39
C TYR A 184 -1.19 -7.23 0.96
N ILE A 185 -2.16 -6.86 0.13
CA ILE A 185 -3.56 -6.71 0.53
C ILE A 185 -4.15 -8.04 1.01
N GLY A 186 -3.92 -9.12 0.24
CA GLY A 186 -4.41 -10.45 0.56
C GLY A 186 -3.86 -10.97 1.88
N LEU A 187 -2.55 -10.79 2.11
CA LEU A 187 -1.88 -11.26 3.33
C LEU A 187 -2.27 -10.43 4.56
N GLU A 188 -2.40 -9.12 4.43
CA GLU A 188 -2.88 -8.26 5.52
C GLU A 188 -4.31 -8.64 5.95
N MET A 189 -5.24 -8.73 4.99
CA MET A 189 -6.62 -9.09 5.30
C MET A 189 -6.74 -10.55 5.78
N GLY A 190 -6.01 -11.47 5.15
CA GLY A 190 -5.91 -12.85 5.61
C GLY A 190 -5.44 -12.96 7.06
N SER A 191 -4.42 -12.16 7.44
CA SER A 191 -3.91 -12.11 8.82
C SER A 191 -4.95 -11.56 9.80
N VAL A 192 -5.68 -10.49 9.42
CA VAL A 192 -6.77 -9.95 10.27
C VAL A 192 -7.80 -11.04 10.57
N TRP A 193 -8.36 -11.66 9.54
CA TRP A 193 -9.47 -12.61 9.71
C TRP A 193 -8.99 -13.91 10.35
N SER A 194 -7.77 -14.37 10.07
CA SER A 194 -7.17 -15.54 10.74
C SER A 194 -7.05 -15.33 12.25
N ARG A 195 -6.54 -14.17 12.71
CA ARG A 195 -6.44 -13.82 14.13
C ARG A 195 -7.80 -13.73 14.82
N LEU A 196 -8.84 -13.42 14.08
CA LEU A 196 -10.22 -13.39 14.59
C LEU A 196 -10.91 -14.75 14.59
N GLY A 197 -10.25 -15.82 14.06
CA GLY A 197 -10.71 -17.20 14.11
C GLY A 197 -11.13 -17.82 12.77
N ALA A 198 -10.93 -17.13 11.64
CA ALA A 198 -11.18 -17.69 10.32
C ALA A 198 -10.10 -18.70 9.91
N GLU A 199 -10.49 -19.83 9.31
CA GLU A 199 -9.57 -20.69 8.56
C GLU A 199 -9.26 -20.00 7.21
N VAL A 200 -8.01 -19.59 7.01
CA VAL A 200 -7.60 -18.82 5.82
C VAL A 200 -6.77 -19.67 4.86
N HIS A 201 -7.18 -19.70 3.59
CA HIS A 201 -6.47 -20.33 2.48
C HIS A 201 -6.06 -19.30 1.47
N VAL A 202 -4.76 -19.09 1.27
CA VAL A 202 -4.20 -18.23 0.23
C VAL A 202 -3.90 -19.06 -1.00
N VAL A 203 -4.54 -18.71 -2.13
CA VAL A 203 -4.31 -19.35 -3.43
C VAL A 203 -3.52 -18.37 -4.30
N GLU A 204 -2.30 -18.75 -4.66
CA GLU A 204 -1.38 -17.90 -5.42
C GLU A 204 -0.89 -18.62 -6.68
N PHE A 205 -0.98 -17.92 -7.81
CA PHE A 205 -0.54 -18.43 -9.12
C PHE A 205 0.98 -18.58 -9.22
N LEU A 206 1.72 -17.68 -8.60
CA LEU A 206 3.18 -17.70 -8.56
C LEU A 206 3.70 -18.76 -7.58
N ASP A 207 4.99 -19.02 -7.64
CA ASP A 207 5.71 -19.93 -6.73
C ASP A 207 6.08 -19.26 -5.38
N HIS A 208 5.76 -17.99 -5.18
CA HIS A 208 6.07 -17.18 -4.00
C HIS A 208 4.99 -16.14 -3.72
N ILE A 209 4.94 -15.67 -2.49
CA ILE A 209 4.11 -14.54 -2.05
C ILE A 209 4.84 -13.21 -2.25
N THR A 210 4.14 -12.08 -2.09
CA THR A 210 4.70 -10.73 -2.17
C THR A 210 5.56 -10.49 -3.42
N PRO A 211 5.00 -10.64 -4.64
CA PRO A 211 5.74 -10.43 -5.86
C PRO A 211 6.36 -9.01 -5.89
N GLY A 212 7.63 -8.93 -6.30
CA GLY A 212 8.41 -7.69 -6.29
C GLY A 212 9.24 -7.46 -5.02
N MET A 213 9.06 -8.23 -3.96
CA MET A 213 9.97 -8.27 -2.81
C MET A 213 11.11 -9.27 -3.01
N ASP A 214 12.19 -9.09 -2.26
CA ASP A 214 13.32 -10.03 -2.20
C ASP A 214 12.83 -11.45 -1.84
N ARG A 215 13.33 -12.46 -2.56
CA ARG A 215 12.86 -13.86 -2.45
C ARG A 215 13.13 -14.48 -1.10
N GLU A 216 14.23 -14.11 -0.46
CA GLU A 216 14.55 -14.63 0.87
C GLU A 216 13.56 -14.09 1.91
N ILE A 217 13.21 -12.80 1.82
CA ILE A 217 12.17 -12.18 2.65
C ILE A 217 10.82 -12.86 2.41
N SER A 218 10.39 -13.02 1.16
CA SER A 218 9.12 -13.67 0.81
C SER A 218 9.03 -15.09 1.35
N SER A 219 10.14 -15.85 1.28
CA SER A 219 10.23 -17.22 1.79
C SER A 219 10.09 -17.27 3.32
N GLU A 220 10.82 -16.41 4.03
CA GLU A 220 10.73 -16.34 5.50
C GLU A 220 9.37 -15.88 5.96
N PHE A 221 8.80 -14.87 5.29
CA PHE A 221 7.47 -14.37 5.58
C PHE A 221 6.39 -15.47 5.43
N MET A 222 6.44 -16.25 4.35
CA MET A 222 5.52 -17.36 4.16
C MET A 222 5.65 -18.41 5.27
N LYS A 223 6.88 -18.74 5.73
CA LYS A 223 7.11 -19.66 6.83
C LYS A 223 6.45 -19.17 8.13
N ILE A 224 6.62 -17.87 8.44
CA ILE A 224 6.04 -17.28 9.64
C ILE A 224 4.52 -17.29 9.57
N LEU A 225 3.92 -16.89 8.46
CA LEU A 225 2.46 -16.91 8.29
C LEU A 225 1.88 -18.32 8.34
N LYS A 226 2.60 -19.33 7.84
CA LYS A 226 2.21 -20.75 8.01
C LYS A 226 2.18 -21.16 9.47
N LYS A 227 3.18 -20.78 10.27
CA LYS A 227 3.19 -21.04 11.72
C LYS A 227 2.01 -20.35 12.43
N GLN A 228 1.54 -19.21 11.91
CA GLN A 228 0.37 -18.48 12.40
C GLN A 228 -0.97 -19.07 11.93
N GLY A 229 -0.95 -20.18 11.18
CA GLY A 229 -2.15 -20.93 10.78
C GLY A 229 -2.73 -20.56 9.41
N ILE A 230 -2.05 -19.75 8.60
CA ILE A 230 -2.47 -19.47 7.22
C ILE A 230 -2.03 -20.62 6.30
N ASN A 231 -2.96 -21.13 5.51
CA ASN A 231 -2.71 -22.20 4.54
C ASN A 231 -2.36 -21.61 3.18
N PHE A 232 -1.27 -22.07 2.56
CA PHE A 232 -0.81 -21.57 1.26
C PHE A 232 -0.88 -22.64 0.18
N HIS A 233 -1.47 -22.29 -0.96
CA HIS A 233 -1.57 -23.06 -2.17
C HIS A 233 -0.88 -22.31 -3.30
N MET A 234 0.43 -22.57 -3.46
CA MET A 234 1.28 -21.89 -4.43
C MET A 234 1.18 -22.56 -5.80
N GLN A 235 1.52 -21.84 -6.88
CA GLN A 235 1.45 -22.34 -8.25
C GLN A 235 0.06 -22.91 -8.58
N THR A 236 -0.97 -22.27 -8.03
CA THR A 236 -2.36 -22.72 -8.13
C THR A 236 -3.21 -21.63 -8.78
N LYS A 237 -3.80 -21.99 -9.92
CA LYS A 237 -4.66 -21.10 -10.70
C LYS A 237 -6.11 -21.24 -10.27
N VAL A 238 -6.77 -20.11 -10.02
CA VAL A 238 -8.23 -20.08 -9.84
C VAL A 238 -8.91 -20.15 -11.21
N GLU A 239 -9.76 -21.14 -11.38
CA GLU A 239 -10.49 -21.37 -12.64
C GLU A 239 -11.90 -20.77 -12.62
N GLY A 240 -12.52 -20.71 -11.44
CA GLY A 240 -13.87 -20.16 -11.29
C GLY A 240 -14.33 -20.12 -9.83
N ILE A 241 -15.39 -19.34 -9.59
CA ILE A 241 -16.05 -19.24 -8.30
C ILE A 241 -17.54 -19.46 -8.53
N THR A 242 -18.12 -20.48 -7.87
CA THR A 242 -19.54 -20.76 -7.91
C THR A 242 -20.16 -20.43 -6.55
N LYS A 243 -21.11 -19.48 -6.52
CA LYS A 243 -21.84 -19.15 -5.30
C LYS A 243 -22.87 -20.24 -4.98
N ASN A 244 -23.06 -20.48 -3.70
CA ASN A 244 -24.11 -21.36 -3.18
C ASN A 244 -24.87 -20.66 -2.04
N ASN A 245 -25.83 -21.34 -1.42
CA ASN A 245 -26.67 -20.76 -0.35
C ASN A 245 -25.91 -20.34 0.91
N ASN A 246 -24.69 -20.88 1.13
CA ASN A 246 -23.92 -20.72 2.36
C ASN A 246 -22.54 -20.09 2.13
N GLY A 247 -22.24 -19.61 0.90
CA GLY A 247 -20.92 -19.06 0.56
C GLY A 247 -20.57 -19.30 -0.90
N ALA A 248 -19.37 -19.84 -1.15
CA ALA A 248 -18.90 -20.15 -2.49
C ALA A 248 -17.99 -21.38 -2.52
N SER A 249 -17.88 -22.01 -3.69
CA SER A 249 -16.86 -23.00 -4.02
C SER A 249 -15.88 -22.42 -5.03
N VAL A 250 -14.60 -22.37 -4.67
CA VAL A 250 -13.51 -21.87 -5.54
C VAL A 250 -12.86 -23.06 -6.22
N SER A 251 -13.01 -23.16 -7.54
CA SER A 251 -12.39 -24.21 -8.35
C SER A 251 -10.99 -23.78 -8.76
N THR A 252 -10.00 -24.62 -8.53
CA THR A 252 -8.60 -24.33 -8.83
C THR A 252 -7.92 -25.51 -9.52
N SER A 253 -6.80 -25.21 -10.19
CA SER A 253 -5.87 -26.23 -10.70
C SER A 253 -4.43 -25.91 -10.28
N ASP A 254 -3.70 -26.89 -9.80
CA ASP A 254 -2.27 -26.75 -9.53
C ASP A 254 -1.43 -26.83 -10.82
N LYS A 255 -0.11 -26.66 -10.70
CA LYS A 255 0.84 -26.73 -11.82
C LYS A 255 0.81 -28.06 -12.60
N ASP A 256 0.38 -29.16 -11.93
CA ASP A 256 0.30 -30.50 -12.51
C ASP A 256 -1.09 -30.79 -13.08
N GLY A 257 -2.00 -29.78 -13.09
CA GLY A 257 -3.37 -29.88 -13.59
C GLY A 257 -4.35 -30.55 -12.64
N LYS A 258 -3.93 -30.87 -11.41
CA LYS A 258 -4.81 -31.45 -10.40
C LYS A 258 -5.81 -30.41 -9.93
N LYS A 259 -7.09 -30.76 -10.04
CA LYS A 259 -8.19 -29.90 -9.58
C LYS A 259 -8.38 -30.03 -8.08
N ILE A 260 -8.52 -28.88 -7.43
CA ILE A 260 -8.81 -28.74 -6.01
C ILE A 260 -9.92 -27.72 -5.87
N ASN A 261 -10.94 -28.03 -5.08
CA ASN A 261 -12.04 -27.10 -4.78
C ASN A 261 -11.96 -26.69 -3.30
N PHE A 262 -12.21 -25.42 -3.03
CA PHE A 262 -12.28 -24.85 -1.69
C PHE A 262 -13.68 -24.31 -1.44
N ASP A 263 -14.43 -24.94 -0.54
CA ASP A 263 -15.68 -24.38 -0.05
C ASP A 263 -15.37 -23.37 1.07
N CYS A 264 -16.00 -22.20 1.01
CA CYS A 264 -15.75 -21.10 1.94
C CYS A 264 -16.97 -20.19 2.09
N ASP A 265 -16.98 -19.41 3.17
CA ASP A 265 -18.03 -18.40 3.39
C ASP A 265 -17.76 -17.12 2.57
N VAL A 266 -16.48 -16.77 2.41
CA VAL A 266 -16.02 -15.54 1.74
C VAL A 266 -14.81 -15.81 0.86
N VAL A 267 -14.80 -15.23 -0.34
CA VAL A 267 -13.65 -15.19 -1.25
C VAL A 267 -13.17 -13.76 -1.37
N LEU A 268 -11.94 -13.49 -0.93
CA LEU A 268 -11.26 -12.22 -1.19
C LEU A 268 -10.43 -12.31 -2.46
N ILE A 269 -10.74 -11.50 -3.49
CA ILE A 269 -9.92 -11.38 -4.68
C ILE A 269 -9.00 -10.17 -4.53
N SER A 270 -7.69 -10.41 -4.47
CA SER A 270 -6.62 -9.42 -4.24
C SER A 270 -5.46 -9.57 -5.23
N VAL A 271 -5.78 -9.77 -6.52
CA VAL A 271 -4.83 -10.03 -7.60
C VAL A 271 -4.25 -8.77 -8.26
N GLY A 272 -4.46 -7.62 -7.65
CA GLY A 272 -3.92 -6.35 -8.09
C GLY A 272 -4.98 -5.26 -8.26
N ARG A 273 -4.51 -4.12 -8.77
CA ARG A 273 -5.30 -2.91 -9.00
C ARG A 273 -5.08 -2.41 -10.42
N LYS A 274 -6.03 -1.69 -10.97
CA LYS A 274 -5.93 -1.03 -12.29
C LYS A 274 -6.21 0.46 -12.17
N PRO A 275 -5.59 1.30 -13.03
CA PRO A 275 -5.83 2.75 -13.02
C PRO A 275 -7.30 3.09 -13.21
N ASN A 276 -7.76 4.11 -12.51
CA ASN A 276 -9.13 4.61 -12.60
C ASN A 276 -9.22 5.80 -13.56
N THR A 277 -9.15 5.52 -14.84
CA THR A 277 -9.21 6.50 -15.94
C THR A 277 -10.60 6.61 -16.57
N ASN A 278 -11.57 5.83 -16.08
CA ASN A 278 -12.93 5.83 -16.62
C ASN A 278 -13.67 7.14 -16.29
N ASN A 279 -14.63 7.50 -17.16
CA ASN A 279 -15.54 8.65 -16.97
C ASN A 279 -14.86 10.04 -16.91
N LEU A 280 -13.56 10.13 -17.20
CA LEU A 280 -12.82 11.38 -17.25
C LEU A 280 -13.00 12.13 -18.58
N ASN A 281 -13.49 11.43 -19.63
CA ASN A 281 -13.61 11.94 -20.99
C ASN A 281 -12.24 12.36 -21.59
N LEU A 282 -11.20 11.56 -21.34
CA LEU A 282 -9.83 11.84 -21.77
C LEU A 282 -9.67 11.89 -23.29
N GLU A 283 -10.43 11.05 -24.00
CA GLU A 283 -10.42 11.00 -25.46
C GLU A 283 -10.83 12.33 -26.10
N ALA A 284 -11.82 13.04 -25.49
CA ALA A 284 -12.29 14.32 -25.99
C ALA A 284 -11.23 15.45 -25.94
N ILE A 285 -10.18 15.27 -25.13
CA ILE A 285 -9.08 16.23 -25.01
C ILE A 285 -7.76 15.67 -25.56
N GLY A 286 -7.77 14.44 -26.07
CA GLY A 286 -6.63 13.79 -26.69
C GLY A 286 -5.53 13.34 -25.73
N VAL A 287 -5.82 13.07 -24.44
CA VAL A 287 -4.84 12.52 -23.50
C VAL A 287 -4.52 11.06 -23.84
N GLU A 288 -3.25 10.77 -23.99
CA GLU A 288 -2.75 9.44 -24.37
C GLU A 288 -2.68 8.47 -23.17
N LEU A 289 -3.07 7.23 -23.41
CA LEU A 289 -3.00 6.12 -22.48
C LEU A 289 -2.07 5.01 -23.02
N ASP A 290 -1.38 4.33 -22.13
CA ASP A 290 -0.62 3.12 -22.47
C ASP A 290 -1.54 1.87 -22.60
N GLU A 291 -0.94 0.72 -22.91
CA GLU A 291 -1.63 -0.57 -23.07
C GLU A 291 -2.35 -1.01 -21.78
N LYS A 292 -1.87 -0.59 -20.62
CA LYS A 292 -2.46 -0.86 -19.30
C LYS A 292 -3.49 0.20 -18.88
N LYS A 293 -3.87 1.11 -19.80
CA LYS A 293 -4.79 2.23 -19.56
C LYS A 293 -4.29 3.24 -18.52
N ARG A 294 -2.96 3.36 -18.33
CA ARG A 294 -2.33 4.41 -17.51
C ARG A 294 -2.13 5.65 -18.37
N ILE A 295 -2.24 6.82 -17.74
CA ILE A 295 -1.97 8.09 -18.41
C ILE A 295 -0.46 8.23 -18.63
N ILE A 296 -0.06 8.49 -19.87
CA ILE A 296 1.35 8.72 -20.23
C ILE A 296 1.75 10.12 -19.80
N THR A 297 2.83 10.23 -19.03
CA THR A 297 3.38 11.51 -18.57
C THR A 297 4.89 11.60 -18.82
N ASN A 298 5.39 12.82 -18.92
CA ASN A 298 6.82 13.10 -18.88
C ASN A 298 7.35 13.15 -17.44
N LYS A 299 8.65 13.43 -17.28
CA LYS A 299 9.31 13.54 -15.95
C LYS A 299 8.76 14.65 -15.05
N SER A 300 8.04 15.61 -15.61
CA SER A 300 7.37 16.68 -14.85
C SER A 300 5.88 16.39 -14.62
N PHE A 301 5.44 15.14 -14.78
CA PHE A 301 4.07 14.67 -14.64
C PHE A 301 3.08 15.26 -15.65
N GLN A 302 3.55 15.97 -16.70
CA GLN A 302 2.74 16.57 -17.74
C GLN A 302 2.38 15.49 -18.78
N THR A 303 1.13 15.48 -19.23
CA THR A 303 0.67 14.63 -20.33
C THR A 303 1.07 15.26 -21.69
N ASN A 304 0.66 14.62 -22.78
CA ASN A 304 0.76 15.20 -24.12
C ASN A 304 -0.11 16.47 -24.30
N VAL A 305 -1.04 16.75 -23.40
CA VAL A 305 -1.84 17.98 -23.37
C VAL A 305 -1.23 18.96 -22.37
N SER A 306 -0.72 20.09 -22.84
CA SER A 306 0.22 20.98 -22.15
C SER A 306 -0.25 21.57 -20.81
N ASN A 307 -1.56 21.60 -20.54
CA ASN A 307 -2.13 22.08 -19.28
C ASN A 307 -2.71 20.96 -18.41
N VAL A 308 -2.52 19.69 -18.80
CA VAL A 308 -3.02 18.51 -18.09
C VAL A 308 -1.86 17.69 -17.56
N TYR A 309 -1.90 17.36 -16.28
CA TYR A 309 -0.92 16.57 -15.54
C TYR A 309 -1.61 15.33 -14.95
N ALA A 310 -0.85 14.31 -14.58
CA ALA A 310 -1.37 13.14 -13.90
C ALA A 310 -0.36 12.59 -12.89
N ILE A 311 -0.87 12.09 -11.73
CA ILE A 311 -0.07 11.55 -10.62
C ILE A 311 -0.76 10.36 -9.96
N GLY A 312 -0.03 9.62 -9.17
CA GLY A 312 -0.51 8.49 -8.37
C GLY A 312 -0.75 7.25 -9.21
N ASP A 313 -1.76 6.46 -8.83
CA ASP A 313 -2.02 5.14 -9.43
C ASP A 313 -2.50 5.19 -10.88
N VAL A 314 -2.83 6.36 -11.42
CA VAL A 314 -3.26 6.52 -12.83
C VAL A 314 -2.08 6.60 -13.81
N ILE A 315 -0.85 6.76 -13.32
CA ILE A 315 0.38 6.78 -14.12
C ILE A 315 1.24 5.54 -13.83
N ASP A 316 2.38 5.42 -14.49
CA ASP A 316 3.34 4.33 -14.24
C ASP A 316 3.98 4.40 -12.85
N GLY A 317 4.41 3.24 -12.36
CA GLY A 317 5.07 3.07 -11.08
C GLY A 317 4.24 2.30 -10.04
N PRO A 318 4.75 2.12 -8.82
CA PRO A 318 4.06 1.40 -7.76
C PRO A 318 2.80 2.16 -7.29
N MET A 319 1.72 1.41 -7.06
CA MET A 319 0.45 1.98 -6.56
C MET A 319 0.51 2.15 -5.04
N LEU A 320 1.24 3.16 -4.58
CA LEU A 320 1.51 3.45 -3.17
C LEU A 320 1.10 4.88 -2.82
N ALA A 321 0.50 5.05 -1.64
CA ALA A 321 -0.02 6.35 -1.19
C ALA A 321 1.10 7.39 -1.07
N HIS A 322 2.22 7.05 -0.43
CA HIS A 322 3.36 7.96 -0.25
C HIS A 322 4.05 8.34 -1.57
N LYS A 323 4.14 7.40 -2.54
CA LYS A 323 4.59 7.74 -3.91
C LYS A 323 3.69 8.80 -4.53
N ALA A 324 2.37 8.64 -4.41
CA ALA A 324 1.41 9.61 -4.94
C ALA A 324 1.46 10.96 -4.19
N GLU A 325 1.74 10.97 -2.88
CA GLU A 325 1.93 12.19 -2.07
C GLU A 325 3.15 12.98 -2.54
N ASP A 326 4.29 12.31 -2.72
CA ASP A 326 5.53 12.94 -3.22
C ASP A 326 5.37 13.45 -4.64
N GLU A 327 4.71 12.70 -5.52
CA GLU A 327 4.33 13.17 -6.87
C GLU A 327 3.40 14.38 -6.79
N GLY A 328 2.48 14.43 -5.81
CA GLY A 328 1.59 15.54 -5.55
C GLY A 328 2.34 16.83 -5.20
N ILE A 329 3.38 16.73 -4.38
CA ILE A 329 4.27 17.85 -4.05
C ILE A 329 5.05 18.27 -5.31
N ALA A 330 5.70 17.32 -5.96
CA ALA A 330 6.57 17.57 -7.10
C ALA A 330 5.81 18.20 -8.29
N VAL A 331 4.60 17.72 -8.63
CA VAL A 331 3.80 18.29 -9.70
C VAL A 331 3.31 19.70 -9.36
N ALA A 332 2.97 19.97 -8.09
CA ALA A 332 2.57 21.30 -7.65
C ALA A 332 3.73 22.30 -7.78
N GLU A 333 4.93 21.91 -7.41
CA GLU A 333 6.16 22.69 -7.57
C GLU A 333 6.50 22.94 -9.04
N ASN A 334 6.39 21.92 -9.89
CA ASN A 334 6.59 22.06 -11.35
C ASN A 334 5.58 23.03 -11.97
N ILE A 335 4.30 22.95 -11.58
CA ILE A 335 3.25 23.89 -12.04
C ILE A 335 3.55 25.32 -11.61
N ALA A 336 4.12 25.53 -10.42
CA ALA A 336 4.51 26.82 -9.89
C ALA A 336 5.87 27.34 -10.43
N GLY A 337 6.54 26.61 -11.34
CA GLY A 337 7.82 27.00 -11.94
C GLY A 337 9.05 26.65 -11.10
N GLN A 338 8.92 25.75 -10.13
CA GLN A 338 10.02 25.16 -9.36
C GLN A 338 10.46 23.81 -9.98
N SER A 339 11.49 23.18 -9.42
CA SER A 339 12.02 21.89 -9.87
C SER A 339 11.61 20.75 -8.91
N GLY A 340 10.33 20.37 -8.95
CA GLY A 340 9.85 19.20 -8.19
C GLY A 340 10.25 17.89 -8.87
N HIS A 341 10.74 16.91 -8.08
CA HIS A 341 11.09 15.58 -8.56
C HIS A 341 10.83 14.50 -7.50
N VAL A 342 10.73 13.25 -7.92
CA VAL A 342 10.59 12.07 -7.05
C VAL A 342 11.70 11.08 -7.40
N ASN A 343 12.35 10.54 -6.39
CA ASN A 343 13.35 9.48 -6.54
C ASN A 343 12.66 8.11 -6.46
N TYR A 344 12.35 7.54 -7.60
CA TYR A 344 11.66 6.25 -7.70
C TYR A 344 12.50 5.05 -7.26
N ASP A 345 13.81 5.17 -7.18
CA ASP A 345 14.70 4.10 -6.71
C ASP A 345 14.63 3.89 -5.19
N ILE A 346 14.02 4.83 -4.43
CA ILE A 346 14.02 4.83 -2.95
C ILE A 346 12.61 4.83 -2.38
N ILE A 347 11.60 4.46 -3.14
CA ILE A 347 10.23 4.34 -2.63
C ILE A 347 10.11 3.06 -1.80
N PRO A 348 9.82 3.15 -0.48
CA PRO A 348 9.72 1.98 0.36
C PRO A 348 8.40 1.24 0.14
N GLY A 349 8.43 -0.09 0.25
CA GLY A 349 7.25 -0.94 0.30
C GLY A 349 7.11 -1.56 1.68
N VAL A 350 5.89 -1.57 2.26
CA VAL A 350 5.64 -2.13 3.59
C VAL A 350 4.40 -3.01 3.60
N VAL A 351 4.48 -4.17 4.27
CA VAL A 351 3.36 -5.04 4.64
C VAL A 351 3.21 -4.99 6.16
N TYR A 352 2.05 -4.61 6.64
CA TYR A 352 1.80 -4.31 8.06
C TYR A 352 1.23 -5.49 8.85
N THR A 353 1.68 -6.69 8.52
CA THR A 353 1.39 -7.89 9.31
C THR A 353 2.22 -7.91 10.60
N THR A 354 2.13 -8.96 11.39
CA THR A 354 3.04 -9.23 12.52
C THR A 354 3.74 -10.55 12.26
N PRO A 355 5.10 -10.55 12.05
CA PRO A 355 5.94 -9.36 11.91
C PRO A 355 5.62 -8.52 10.66
N GLU A 356 6.07 -7.26 10.67
CA GLU A 356 6.03 -6.40 9.48
C GLU A 356 7.09 -6.82 8.47
N VAL A 357 6.85 -6.49 7.20
CA VAL A 357 7.84 -6.67 6.13
C VAL A 357 8.04 -5.34 5.42
N ALA A 358 9.28 -4.90 5.26
CA ALA A 358 9.60 -3.65 4.57
C ALA A 358 10.78 -3.81 3.62
N SER A 359 10.77 -3.02 2.55
CA SER A 359 11.86 -3.00 1.56
C SER A 359 12.04 -1.62 0.98
N VAL A 360 13.27 -1.28 0.59
CA VAL A 360 13.61 -0.09 -0.19
C VAL A 360 14.77 -0.42 -1.13
N GLY A 361 14.78 0.19 -2.31
CA GLY A 361 15.81 -0.04 -3.32
C GLY A 361 15.64 -1.37 -4.05
N LYS A 362 16.76 -1.94 -4.52
CA LYS A 362 16.78 -3.12 -5.40
C LYS A 362 16.81 -4.41 -4.59
N THR A 363 16.12 -5.44 -5.10
CA THR A 363 16.23 -6.81 -4.58
C THR A 363 17.48 -7.50 -5.08
N GLU A 364 17.85 -8.60 -4.44
CA GLU A 364 18.98 -9.42 -4.87
C GLU A 364 18.78 -9.96 -6.30
N GLU A 365 17.55 -10.33 -6.65
CA GLU A 365 17.18 -10.80 -7.99
C GLU A 365 17.39 -9.71 -9.05
N GLN A 366 16.96 -8.48 -8.76
CA GLN A 366 17.14 -7.33 -9.66
C GLN A 366 18.61 -6.98 -9.86
N LEU A 367 19.43 -7.07 -8.81
CA LEU A 367 20.87 -6.86 -8.92
C LEU A 367 21.54 -7.95 -9.76
N LYS A 368 21.15 -9.21 -9.61
CA LYS A 368 21.63 -10.34 -10.43
C LYS A 368 21.24 -10.16 -11.91
N GLU A 369 19.98 -9.81 -12.17
CA GLU A 369 19.49 -9.58 -13.53
C GLU A 369 20.23 -8.40 -14.21
N ALA A 370 20.48 -7.34 -13.46
CA ALA A 370 21.24 -6.17 -13.93
C ALA A 370 22.76 -6.41 -14.00
N ASN A 371 23.26 -7.58 -13.60
CA ASN A 371 24.71 -7.91 -13.49
C ASN A 371 25.49 -6.92 -12.62
N ILE A 372 24.85 -6.34 -11.60
CA ILE A 372 25.48 -5.47 -10.59
C ILE A 372 26.11 -6.35 -9.52
N LYS A 373 27.40 -6.17 -9.25
CA LYS A 373 28.10 -6.87 -8.17
C LYS A 373 27.80 -6.22 -6.83
N TYR A 374 27.49 -7.04 -5.85
CA TYR A 374 27.08 -6.57 -4.53
C TYR A 374 27.62 -7.49 -3.43
N LYS A 375 27.63 -6.95 -2.21
CA LYS A 375 27.84 -7.66 -0.94
C LYS A 375 26.50 -7.73 -0.19
N ILE A 376 26.37 -8.73 0.66
CA ILE A 376 25.17 -8.91 1.50
C ILE A 376 25.59 -8.80 2.95
N GLY A 377 24.91 -7.92 3.70
CA GLY A 377 24.94 -7.92 5.16
C GLY A 377 23.58 -8.39 5.69
N LYS A 378 23.61 -9.29 6.68
CA LYS A 378 22.41 -9.83 7.28
C LYS A 378 22.55 -9.96 8.79
N PHE A 379 21.49 -9.61 9.53
CA PHE A 379 21.45 -9.75 10.98
C PHE A 379 20.06 -10.18 11.45
N SER A 380 20.01 -11.22 12.31
CA SER A 380 18.76 -11.76 12.83
C SER A 380 18.30 -11.01 14.08
N PHE A 381 16.99 -10.73 14.18
CA PHE A 381 16.39 -10.22 15.41
C PHE A 381 16.51 -11.16 16.59
N MET A 382 16.78 -12.45 16.37
CA MET A 382 17.12 -13.42 17.44
C MET A 382 18.38 -13.03 18.23
N ALA A 383 19.26 -12.22 17.66
CA ALA A 383 20.46 -11.70 18.31
C ALA A 383 20.30 -10.24 18.80
N ASN A 384 19.14 -9.61 18.55
CA ASN A 384 18.88 -8.24 18.99
C ASN A 384 18.31 -8.20 20.40
N SER A 385 18.94 -7.42 21.29
CA SER A 385 18.59 -7.33 22.72
C SER A 385 17.17 -6.82 22.96
N ARG A 386 16.72 -5.81 22.20
CA ARG A 386 15.36 -5.26 22.33
C ARG A 386 14.32 -6.26 21.90
N ALA A 387 14.53 -6.95 20.78
CA ALA A 387 13.63 -7.97 20.25
C ALA A 387 13.46 -9.14 21.25
N LYS A 388 14.57 -9.56 21.87
CA LYS A 388 14.53 -10.59 22.92
C LYS A 388 13.79 -10.12 24.17
N ALA A 389 13.99 -8.89 24.58
CA ALA A 389 13.38 -8.35 25.80
C ALA A 389 11.85 -8.29 25.76
N ILE A 390 11.25 -8.25 24.55
CA ILE A 390 9.79 -8.17 24.37
C ILE A 390 9.21 -9.39 23.64
N ASP A 391 10.01 -10.44 23.45
CA ASP A 391 9.62 -11.68 22.76
C ASP A 391 9.11 -11.48 21.31
N GLU A 392 9.67 -10.51 20.59
CA GLU A 392 9.39 -10.23 19.19
C GLU A 392 10.67 -10.35 18.34
N ALA A 393 11.28 -11.54 18.35
CA ALA A 393 12.60 -11.79 17.76
C ALA A 393 12.58 -12.55 16.43
N GLU A 394 11.40 -12.70 15.80
CA GLU A 394 11.32 -13.34 14.49
C GLU A 394 11.81 -12.40 13.38
N GLY A 395 12.57 -12.97 12.42
CA GLY A 395 13.00 -12.27 11.22
C GLY A 395 14.42 -11.71 11.26
N PHE A 396 14.72 -10.82 10.31
CA PHE A 396 16.07 -10.30 10.10
C PHE A 396 16.05 -9.00 9.28
N VAL A 397 17.19 -8.29 9.31
CA VAL A 397 17.54 -7.19 8.41
C VAL A 397 18.54 -7.71 7.38
N LYS A 398 18.32 -7.37 6.09
CA LYS A 398 19.23 -7.65 4.96
C LYS A 398 19.56 -6.36 4.24
N ILE A 399 20.85 -6.05 4.07
CA ILE A 399 21.37 -4.89 3.33
C ILE A 399 22.16 -5.40 2.13
N LEU A 400 21.94 -4.79 0.98
CA LEU A 400 22.66 -5.02 -0.26
C LEU A 400 23.51 -3.78 -0.57
N ALA A 401 24.82 -3.94 -0.63
CA ALA A 401 25.76 -2.84 -0.90
C ALA A 401 26.57 -3.12 -2.14
N ASP A 402 26.88 -2.09 -2.92
CA ASP A 402 27.75 -2.19 -4.10
C ASP A 402 29.13 -2.69 -3.71
N GLU A 403 29.67 -3.68 -4.46
CA GLU A 403 30.93 -4.34 -4.13
C GLU A 403 32.13 -3.38 -4.09
N LYS A 404 32.12 -2.34 -4.92
CA LYS A 404 33.26 -1.41 -5.09
C LYS A 404 33.11 -0.14 -4.27
N THR A 405 31.92 0.45 -4.26
CA THR A 405 31.67 1.76 -3.68
C THR A 405 31.10 1.68 -2.28
N ASP A 406 30.65 0.47 -1.85
CA ASP A 406 29.94 0.20 -0.62
C ASP A 406 28.59 0.94 -0.50
N ARG A 407 28.15 1.63 -1.56
CA ARG A 407 26.86 2.34 -1.57
C ARG A 407 25.71 1.36 -1.34
N VAL A 408 24.77 1.71 -0.46
CA VAL A 408 23.57 0.90 -0.23
C VAL A 408 22.69 0.89 -1.49
N LEU A 409 22.44 -0.29 -2.02
CA LEU A 409 21.63 -0.53 -3.23
C LEU A 409 20.22 -0.95 -2.90
N GLY A 410 20.00 -1.54 -1.73
CA GLY A 410 18.71 -1.97 -1.27
C GLY A 410 18.76 -2.54 0.14
N ALA A 411 17.62 -2.52 0.80
CA ALA A 411 17.45 -3.13 2.11
C ALA A 411 16.08 -3.77 2.25
N HIS A 412 16.04 -4.88 2.99
CA HIS A 412 14.87 -5.71 3.18
C HIS A 412 14.81 -6.14 4.63
N ILE A 413 13.66 -5.93 5.26
CA ILE A 413 13.47 -6.21 6.68
C ILE A 413 12.22 -7.06 6.83
N ILE A 414 12.30 -8.13 7.60
CA ILE A 414 11.16 -8.80 8.18
C ILE A 414 11.35 -8.83 9.68
N GLY A 415 10.44 -8.24 10.45
CA GLY A 415 10.60 -8.16 11.89
C GLY A 415 9.71 -7.10 12.53
N PRO A 416 9.91 -6.85 13.83
CA PRO A 416 9.16 -5.82 14.54
C PRO A 416 9.51 -4.43 14.00
N HIS A 417 8.50 -3.59 13.83
CA HIS A 417 8.66 -2.20 13.38
C HIS A 417 9.44 -2.02 12.07
N ALA A 418 9.40 -3.00 11.17
CA ALA A 418 10.11 -2.93 9.90
C ALA A 418 9.70 -1.71 9.06
N GLY A 419 8.43 -1.30 9.13
CA GLY A 419 7.91 -0.11 8.47
C GLY A 419 8.55 1.20 8.95
N GLU A 420 8.92 1.28 10.23
CA GLU A 420 9.62 2.43 10.79
C GLU A 420 11.14 2.34 10.50
N LEU A 421 11.73 1.17 10.67
CA LEU A 421 13.16 0.95 10.46
C LEU A 421 13.62 1.21 9.02
N ILE A 422 12.78 0.90 8.03
CA ILE A 422 13.11 1.11 6.62
C ILE A 422 13.29 2.60 6.28
N GLY A 423 12.66 3.49 7.05
CA GLY A 423 12.79 4.94 6.87
C GLY A 423 14.20 5.45 7.11
N GLU A 424 14.92 4.92 8.11
CA GLU A 424 16.33 5.23 8.38
C GLU A 424 17.21 4.90 7.16
N ILE A 425 16.99 3.72 6.58
CA ILE A 425 17.76 3.28 5.41
C ILE A 425 17.37 4.09 4.17
N GLY A 426 16.08 4.41 4.00
CA GLY A 426 15.61 5.28 2.92
C GLY A 426 16.30 6.64 2.95
N VAL A 427 16.39 7.29 4.11
CA VAL A 427 17.13 8.56 4.29
C VAL A 427 18.60 8.38 3.95
N ALA A 428 19.26 7.33 4.46
CA ALA A 428 20.66 7.05 4.16
C ALA A 428 20.89 6.87 2.64
N MET A 429 20.02 6.12 1.95
CA MET A 429 20.09 5.92 0.51
C MET A 429 19.88 7.21 -0.29
N GLU A 430 18.95 8.09 0.13
CA GLU A 430 18.70 9.39 -0.53
C GLU A 430 19.95 10.27 -0.52
N PHE A 431 20.70 10.24 0.56
CA PHE A 431 22.00 10.95 0.66
C PHE A 431 23.19 10.17 0.10
N GLY A 432 22.94 8.99 -0.52
CA GLY A 432 23.98 8.19 -1.16
C GLY A 432 24.97 7.51 -0.20
N ALA A 433 24.51 7.20 1.01
CA ALA A 433 25.34 6.58 2.05
C ALA A 433 25.86 5.20 1.65
N SER A 434 27.03 4.86 2.17
CA SER A 434 27.60 3.52 2.18
C SER A 434 27.06 2.67 3.33
N ALA A 435 27.24 1.36 3.27
CA ALA A 435 26.95 0.48 4.41
C ALA A 435 27.86 0.84 5.61
N GLU A 436 29.09 1.28 5.38
CA GLU A 436 30.01 1.76 6.40
C GLU A 436 29.48 3.00 7.14
N ASP A 437 28.81 3.94 6.46
CA ASP A 437 28.22 5.12 7.10
C ASP A 437 27.14 4.72 8.11
N ILE A 438 26.28 3.77 7.76
CA ILE A 438 25.26 3.21 8.65
C ILE A 438 25.94 2.47 9.82
N ALA A 439 26.94 1.63 9.53
CA ALA A 439 27.66 0.83 10.50
C ALA A 439 28.39 1.68 11.57
N ARG A 440 28.90 2.86 11.19
CA ARG A 440 29.61 3.80 12.10
C ARG A 440 28.68 4.76 12.83
N THR A 441 27.45 4.91 12.36
CA THR A 441 26.48 5.74 13.06
C THR A 441 26.14 5.14 14.43
N CYS A 442 26.13 5.97 15.47
CA CYS A 442 25.77 5.53 16.83
C CYS A 442 24.26 5.29 16.89
N HIS A 443 23.85 4.07 17.23
CA HIS A 443 22.47 3.71 17.49
C HIS A 443 22.20 3.62 19.00
N ALA A 444 21.01 4.01 19.41
CA ALA A 444 20.62 3.93 20.81
C ALA A 444 20.47 2.47 21.26
N HIS A 445 20.84 2.16 22.50
CA HIS A 445 20.71 0.83 23.11
C HIS A 445 19.70 0.85 24.27
N PRO A 446 18.77 -0.13 24.38
CA PRO A 446 18.47 -1.19 23.39
C PRO A 446 17.39 -0.74 22.40
N THR A 447 17.60 -0.94 21.13
CA THR A 447 16.65 -0.62 20.07
C THR A 447 16.63 -1.68 18.97
N PHE A 448 15.57 -1.67 18.14
CA PHE A 448 15.52 -2.50 16.93
C PHE A 448 16.48 -2.00 15.84
N SER A 449 16.76 -0.68 15.79
CA SER A 449 17.70 -0.09 14.80
C SER A 449 19.12 -0.61 14.95
N GLU A 450 19.51 -1.14 16.10
CA GLU A 450 20.80 -1.83 16.24
C GLU A 450 20.91 -3.04 15.29
N ALA A 451 19.78 -3.67 14.90
CA ALA A 451 19.80 -4.72 13.89
C ALA A 451 20.15 -4.18 12.49
N VAL A 452 19.78 -2.93 12.17
CA VAL A 452 20.19 -2.25 10.94
C VAL A 452 21.70 -2.01 10.95
N LYS A 453 22.24 -1.50 12.06
CA LYS A 453 23.68 -1.31 12.26
C LYS A 453 24.46 -2.62 12.11
N GLU A 454 24.02 -3.68 12.77
CA GLU A 454 24.68 -4.99 12.72
C GLU A 454 24.61 -5.61 11.31
N ALA A 455 23.51 -5.43 10.61
CA ALA A 455 23.40 -5.84 9.21
C ALA A 455 24.37 -5.06 8.31
N ALA A 456 24.54 -3.75 8.55
CA ALA A 456 25.52 -2.93 7.85
C ALA A 456 26.96 -3.36 8.15
N LEU A 457 27.30 -3.65 9.42
CA LEU A 457 28.60 -4.25 9.81
C LEU A 457 28.82 -5.60 9.13
N SER A 458 27.76 -6.41 8.99
CA SER A 458 27.81 -7.74 8.38
C SER A 458 28.16 -7.71 6.89
N VAL A 459 27.95 -6.59 6.18
CA VAL A 459 28.37 -6.41 4.77
C VAL A 459 29.86 -6.73 4.59
N ASP A 460 30.67 -6.33 5.55
CA ASP A 460 32.12 -6.61 5.58
C ASP A 460 32.50 -7.66 6.65
N LYS A 461 31.56 -8.51 7.04
CA LYS A 461 31.76 -9.61 8.00
C LYS A 461 32.26 -9.12 9.38
N ARG A 462 31.79 -7.97 9.83
CA ARG A 462 32.18 -7.31 11.09
C ARG A 462 31.05 -7.23 12.12
N ALA A 463 29.93 -7.93 11.91
CA ALA A 463 28.87 -7.99 12.91
C ALA A 463 29.43 -8.51 14.24
N ILE A 464 29.03 -7.89 15.34
CA ILE A 464 29.59 -8.16 16.68
C ILE A 464 28.75 -9.20 17.41
N HIS A 465 27.42 -9.14 17.26
CA HIS A 465 26.48 -9.93 18.05
C HIS A 465 25.86 -11.11 17.29
N SER A 466 26.41 -11.47 16.11
CA SER A 466 25.90 -12.59 15.27
C SER A 466 26.77 -13.83 15.39
#